data_df281c13a90b8d7f5e0cd18f711424f7
#
_entry.id   df281c13a90b8d7f5e0cd18f711424f7
#
_cell.length_a   1.000
_cell.length_b   1.000
_cell.length_c   1.000
_cell.angle_alpha   90.00
_cell.angle_beta   90.00
_cell.angle_gamma   90.00
#
_symmetry.space_group_name_H-M   'P 1'
#
loop_
_entity.id
_entity.type
_entity.pdbx_description
1 polymer ?
#
loop_
_entity_poly.entity_id
_entity_poly.type
_entity_poly.pdbx_seq_one_letter_code
_entity_poly.pdbx_strand_id
1 'polypeptide(L)'
;GEVTITRYLAGQVPSKEYSDIMLHALASASYMKELLDQNREKIGETAYKKAYTAATQLENLYVAVPVELLAVIAYIFSALHEVTPLTLQKLLYYIQGNYAAIYDKPLFDAPCEAWVHGPVYRNVYNLFRDFKYNPIDDDRFVPLKESALPLTPEAKEVVDRVLDTFGMYSGKVLESITHKELPWLDARKGFLPDETSHA
;
A
#
# COMPACT_ATOMS: atom_id res chain seq x y z
N GLY A 1 9.99 15.04 -25.07
CA GLY A 1 11.41 14.67 -25.04
C GLY A 1 12.04 15.02 -23.70
N GLU A 2 13.30 14.69 -23.51
CA GLU A 2 14.05 14.91 -22.24
C GLU A 2 14.00 16.37 -21.78
N VAL A 3 14.09 17.33 -22.71
CA VAL A 3 13.95 18.77 -22.45
C VAL A 3 12.59 19.15 -21.88
N THR A 4 11.53 18.46 -22.28
CA THR A 4 10.17 18.74 -21.81
C THR A 4 9.98 18.30 -20.36
N ILE A 5 10.49 17.12 -20.00
CA ILE A 5 10.45 16.62 -18.60
C ILE A 5 11.28 17.53 -17.69
N THR A 6 12.48 17.92 -18.12
CA THR A 6 13.34 18.84 -17.36
C THR A 6 12.63 20.19 -17.09
N ARG A 7 11.87 20.72 -18.06
CA ARG A 7 11.08 21.94 -17.88
C ARG A 7 9.94 21.75 -16.87
N TYR A 8 9.26 20.61 -16.89
CA TYR A 8 8.21 20.30 -15.91
C TYR A 8 8.77 20.16 -14.50
N LEU A 9 9.91 19.46 -14.35
CA LEU A 9 10.61 19.37 -13.08
C LEU A 9 11.13 20.74 -12.57
N ALA A 10 11.38 21.68 -13.49
CA ALA A 10 11.75 23.07 -13.17
C ALA A 10 10.51 23.97 -12.89
N GLY A 11 9.29 23.41 -12.79
CA GLY A 11 8.07 24.14 -12.43
C GLY A 11 7.23 24.64 -13.61
N GLN A 12 7.55 24.30 -14.86
CA GLN A 12 6.69 24.61 -15.98
C GLN A 12 5.45 23.71 -15.95
N VAL A 13 4.26 24.30 -15.92
CA VAL A 13 2.99 23.56 -15.92
C VAL A 13 2.78 22.88 -17.27
N PRO A 14 2.52 21.56 -17.33
CA PRO A 14 2.14 20.87 -18.55
C PRO A 14 0.84 21.43 -19.16
N SER A 15 0.63 21.24 -20.46
CA SER A 15 -0.71 21.42 -21.01
C SER A 15 -1.70 20.45 -20.36
N LYS A 16 -2.99 20.80 -20.34
CA LYS A 16 -4.02 19.94 -19.77
C LYS A 16 -3.97 18.52 -20.35
N GLU A 17 -3.81 18.40 -21.66
CA GLU A 17 -3.72 17.12 -22.35
C GLU A 17 -2.55 16.26 -21.86
N TYR A 18 -1.35 16.83 -21.72
CA TYR A 18 -0.19 16.12 -21.18
C TYR A 18 -0.35 15.81 -19.70
N SER A 19 -0.97 16.68 -18.92
CA SER A 19 -1.28 16.44 -17.52
C SER A 19 -2.22 15.25 -17.37
N ASP A 20 -3.29 15.20 -18.14
CA ASP A 20 -4.28 14.12 -18.13
C ASP A 20 -3.64 12.77 -18.53
N ILE A 21 -2.77 12.75 -19.55
CA ILE A 21 -2.01 11.55 -19.95
C ILE A 21 -1.09 11.08 -18.82
N MET A 22 -0.35 11.99 -18.20
CA MET A 22 0.57 11.63 -17.10
C MET A 22 -0.19 11.11 -15.88
N LEU A 23 -1.28 11.76 -15.48
CA LEU A 23 -2.12 11.31 -14.38
C LEU A 23 -2.74 9.94 -14.68
N HIS A 24 -3.25 9.73 -15.90
CA HIS A 24 -3.79 8.43 -16.29
C HIS A 24 -2.71 7.33 -16.32
N ALA A 25 -1.51 7.65 -16.79
CA ALA A 25 -0.39 6.70 -16.79
C ALA A 25 0.09 6.34 -15.38
N LEU A 26 0.05 7.29 -14.44
CA LEU A 26 0.32 7.04 -13.02
C LEU A 26 -0.79 6.19 -12.38
N ALA A 27 -2.05 6.44 -12.75
CA ALA A 27 -3.21 5.76 -12.20
C ALA A 27 -3.41 4.33 -12.73
N SER A 28 -2.85 3.98 -13.88
CA SER A 28 -3.10 2.70 -14.56
C SER A 28 -1.83 2.09 -15.13
N ALA A 29 -1.36 1.01 -14.50
CA ALA A 29 -0.21 0.25 -14.97
C ALA A 29 -0.45 -0.34 -16.39
N SER A 30 -1.68 -0.75 -16.71
CA SER A 30 -2.05 -1.22 -18.04
C SER A 30 -1.97 -0.11 -19.08
N TYR A 31 -2.47 1.10 -18.76
CA TYR A 31 -2.33 2.26 -19.65
C TYR A 31 -0.88 2.69 -19.82
N MET A 32 -0.07 2.64 -18.76
CA MET A 32 1.37 2.87 -18.85
C MET A 32 2.04 1.89 -19.82
N LYS A 33 1.70 0.59 -19.76
CA LYS A 33 2.24 -0.41 -20.69
C LYS A 33 1.82 -0.14 -22.12
N GLU A 34 0.56 0.24 -22.35
CA GLU A 34 0.05 0.62 -23.67
C GLU A 34 0.81 1.83 -24.24
N LEU A 35 1.05 2.87 -23.45
CA LEU A 35 1.85 4.03 -23.86
C LEU A 35 3.30 3.65 -24.19
N LEU A 36 3.90 2.75 -23.42
CA LEU A 36 5.25 2.25 -23.68
C LEU A 36 5.31 1.47 -24.99
N ASP A 37 4.32 0.63 -25.28
CA ASP A 37 4.23 -0.16 -26.52
C ASP A 37 4.04 0.74 -27.74
N GLN A 38 3.14 1.72 -27.66
CA GLN A 38 2.88 2.70 -28.73
C GLN A 38 4.11 3.58 -29.05
N ASN A 39 4.99 3.78 -28.08
CA ASN A 39 6.17 4.62 -28.24
C ASN A 39 7.49 3.85 -28.22
N ARG A 40 7.45 2.54 -28.36
CA ARG A 40 8.64 1.65 -28.21
C ARG A 40 9.81 2.09 -29.08
N GLU A 41 9.57 2.49 -30.34
CA GLU A 41 10.61 2.93 -31.25
C GLU A 41 11.28 4.25 -30.85
N LYS A 42 10.60 5.06 -30.01
CA LYS A 42 11.09 6.36 -29.51
C LYS A 42 11.80 6.25 -28.16
N ILE A 43 11.68 5.11 -27.51
CA ILE A 43 12.23 4.84 -26.19
C ILE A 43 13.40 3.86 -26.33
N GLY A 44 14.55 4.16 -25.72
CA GLY A 44 15.67 3.20 -25.71
C GLY A 44 15.27 1.88 -25.07
N GLU A 45 15.72 0.76 -25.66
CA GLU A 45 15.33 -0.61 -25.26
C GLU A 45 15.50 -0.86 -23.75
N THR A 46 16.57 -0.37 -23.15
CA THR A 46 16.83 -0.50 -21.70
C THR A 46 15.79 0.23 -20.87
N ALA A 47 15.45 1.47 -21.25
CA ALA A 47 14.43 2.27 -20.55
C ALA A 47 13.05 1.65 -20.71
N TYR A 48 12.70 1.19 -21.90
CA TYR A 48 11.45 0.46 -22.17
C TYR A 48 11.33 -0.77 -21.27
N LYS A 49 12.31 -1.68 -21.27
CA LYS A 49 12.28 -2.89 -20.45
C LYS A 49 12.13 -2.57 -18.97
N LYS A 50 12.88 -1.60 -18.46
CA LYS A 50 12.82 -1.19 -17.05
C LYS A 50 11.43 -0.68 -16.68
N ALA A 51 10.87 0.23 -17.47
CA ALA A 51 9.55 0.81 -17.22
C ALA A 51 8.42 -0.22 -17.37
N TYR A 52 8.48 -1.06 -18.38
CA TYR A 52 7.49 -2.12 -18.61
C TYR A 52 7.50 -3.16 -17.49
N THR A 53 8.68 -3.57 -17.02
CA THR A 53 8.81 -4.49 -15.89
C THR A 53 8.25 -3.88 -14.61
N ALA A 54 8.55 -2.60 -14.33
CA ALA A 54 8.03 -1.91 -13.15
C ALA A 54 6.48 -1.80 -13.18
N ALA A 55 5.90 -1.43 -14.33
CA ALA A 55 4.45 -1.37 -14.52
C ALA A 55 3.80 -2.75 -14.33
N THR A 56 4.41 -3.82 -14.86
CA THR A 56 3.90 -5.18 -14.70
C THR A 56 3.97 -5.66 -13.25
N GLN A 57 5.05 -5.35 -12.55
CA GLN A 57 5.18 -5.68 -11.12
C GLN A 57 4.12 -4.96 -10.29
N LEU A 58 3.89 -3.68 -10.55
CA LEU A 58 2.87 -2.91 -9.85
C LEU A 58 1.46 -3.46 -10.10
N GLU A 59 1.11 -3.75 -11.36
CA GLU A 59 -0.17 -4.38 -11.71
C GLU A 59 -0.39 -5.72 -10.99
N ASN A 60 0.62 -6.60 -11.01
CA ASN A 60 0.54 -7.89 -10.34
C ASN A 60 0.36 -7.75 -8.82
N LEU A 61 0.99 -6.76 -8.20
CA LEU A 61 0.85 -6.49 -6.78
C LEU A 61 -0.56 -6.00 -6.44
N TYR A 62 -1.13 -5.09 -7.24
CA TYR A 62 -2.52 -4.62 -7.04
C TYR A 62 -3.53 -5.74 -7.25
N VAL A 63 -3.33 -6.61 -8.23
CA VAL A 63 -4.22 -7.78 -8.46
C VAL A 63 -4.17 -8.78 -7.30
N ALA A 64 -3.04 -8.87 -6.59
CA ALA A 64 -2.86 -9.78 -5.46
C ALA A 64 -3.47 -9.28 -4.14
N VAL A 65 -3.94 -8.01 -4.08
CA VAL A 65 -4.52 -7.41 -2.88
C VAL A 65 -6.03 -7.21 -3.09
N PRO A 66 -6.89 -7.72 -2.20
CA PRO A 66 -8.33 -7.50 -2.29
C PRO A 66 -8.72 -6.02 -2.37
N VAL A 67 -9.75 -5.70 -3.15
CA VAL A 67 -10.18 -4.31 -3.36
C VAL A 67 -10.61 -3.63 -2.06
N GLU A 68 -11.23 -4.35 -1.14
CA GLU A 68 -11.61 -3.86 0.19
C GLU A 68 -10.38 -3.48 1.01
N LEU A 69 -9.31 -4.28 0.93
CA LEU A 69 -8.05 -3.98 1.60
C LEU A 69 -7.35 -2.77 0.98
N LEU A 70 -7.38 -2.63 -0.35
CA LEU A 70 -6.87 -1.44 -1.04
C LEU A 70 -7.67 -0.19 -0.62
N ALA A 71 -9.00 -0.29 -0.47
CA ALA A 71 -9.83 0.82 0.00
C ALA A 71 -9.46 1.26 1.42
N VAL A 72 -9.22 0.31 2.32
CA VAL A 72 -8.74 0.59 3.68
C VAL A 72 -7.37 1.28 3.65
N ILE A 73 -6.42 0.78 2.84
CA ILE A 73 -5.09 1.38 2.70
C ILE A 73 -5.19 2.82 2.16
N ALA A 74 -6.00 3.04 1.10
CA ALA A 74 -6.23 4.36 0.54
C ALA A 74 -6.79 5.32 1.58
N TYR A 75 -7.76 4.86 2.38
CA TYR A 75 -8.34 5.67 3.45
C TYR A 75 -7.32 6.02 4.55
N ILE A 76 -6.49 5.06 4.98
CA ILE A 76 -5.40 5.33 5.95
C ILE A 76 -4.46 6.42 5.41
N PHE A 77 -4.05 6.34 4.14
CA PHE A 77 -3.18 7.34 3.53
C PHE A 77 -3.83 8.72 3.40
N SER A 78 -5.15 8.79 3.25
CA SER A 78 -5.87 10.06 3.21
C SER A 78 -6.04 10.69 4.61
N ALA A 79 -6.11 9.85 5.64
CA ALA A 79 -6.37 10.28 7.02
C ALA A 79 -5.09 10.60 7.80
N LEU A 80 -3.97 9.93 7.50
CA LEU A 80 -2.70 10.08 8.22
C LEU A 80 -1.65 10.75 7.34
N HIS A 81 -0.90 11.69 7.92
CA HIS A 81 0.11 12.46 7.20
C HIS A 81 1.36 11.64 6.83
N GLU A 82 1.77 10.75 7.72
CA GLU A 82 2.91 9.87 7.52
C GLU A 82 2.55 8.43 7.92
N VAL A 83 2.80 7.48 7.02
CA VAL A 83 2.57 6.06 7.26
C VAL A 83 3.79 5.27 6.82
N THR A 84 4.44 4.56 7.75
CA THR A 84 5.51 3.61 7.40
C THR A 84 4.94 2.23 7.10
N PRO A 85 5.66 1.34 6.37
CA PRO A 85 5.20 -0.03 6.15
C PRO A 85 4.86 -0.77 7.44
N LEU A 86 5.65 -0.58 8.50
CA LEU A 86 5.39 -1.22 9.80
C LEU A 86 4.10 -0.70 10.44
N THR A 87 3.91 0.62 10.46
CA THR A 87 2.67 1.24 10.97
C THR A 87 1.45 0.75 10.21
N LEU A 88 1.52 0.72 8.87
CA LEU A 88 0.43 0.25 8.02
C LEU A 88 0.01 -1.17 8.39
N GLN A 89 0.96 -2.12 8.51
CA GLN A 89 0.66 -3.51 8.85
C GLN A 89 -0.08 -3.63 10.19
N LYS A 90 0.31 -2.86 11.20
CA LYS A 90 -0.32 -2.92 12.53
C LYS A 90 -1.70 -2.27 12.53
N LEU A 91 -1.89 -1.17 11.81
CA LEU A 91 -3.22 -0.55 11.66
C LEU A 91 -4.18 -1.51 10.94
N LEU A 92 -3.75 -2.15 9.86
CA LEU A 92 -4.56 -3.14 9.14
C LEU A 92 -4.97 -4.32 10.04
N TYR A 93 -4.05 -4.82 10.87
CA TYR A 93 -4.33 -5.87 11.84
C TYR A 93 -5.42 -5.44 12.84
N TYR A 94 -5.29 -4.25 13.42
CA TYR A 94 -6.30 -3.73 14.34
C TYR A 94 -7.64 -3.46 13.67
N ILE A 95 -7.65 -2.93 12.45
CA ILE A 95 -8.88 -2.70 11.68
C ILE A 95 -9.61 -4.01 11.43
N GLN A 96 -8.91 -5.03 10.91
CA GLN A 96 -9.48 -6.34 10.64
C GLN A 96 -10.02 -7.00 11.91
N GLY A 97 -9.23 -6.99 13.00
CA GLY A 97 -9.62 -7.59 14.27
C GLY A 97 -10.83 -6.92 14.90
N ASN A 98 -10.87 -5.58 14.93
CA ASN A 98 -12.01 -4.83 15.46
C ASN A 98 -13.26 -5.04 14.59
N TYR A 99 -13.13 -5.03 13.27
CA TYR A 99 -14.25 -5.27 12.37
C TYR A 99 -14.82 -6.67 12.57
N ALA A 100 -13.97 -7.69 12.63
CA ALA A 100 -14.39 -9.06 12.87
C ALA A 100 -15.08 -9.24 14.24
N ALA A 101 -14.58 -8.58 15.28
CA ALA A 101 -15.18 -8.63 16.61
C ALA A 101 -16.57 -7.96 16.68
N ILE A 102 -16.83 -6.93 15.87
CA ILE A 102 -18.09 -6.20 15.87
C ILE A 102 -19.12 -6.88 14.96
N TYR A 103 -18.71 -7.37 13.80
CA TYR A 103 -19.62 -7.84 12.75
C TYR A 103 -19.59 -9.37 12.52
N ASP A 104 -18.77 -10.11 13.29
CA ASP A 104 -18.61 -11.57 13.18
C ASP A 104 -18.22 -12.04 11.76
N LYS A 105 -17.48 -11.22 11.03
CA LYS A 105 -16.97 -11.50 9.68
C LYS A 105 -15.73 -10.65 9.38
N PRO A 106 -14.82 -11.12 8.50
CA PRO A 106 -13.70 -10.32 8.08
C PRO A 106 -14.16 -9.10 7.24
N LEU A 107 -13.42 -7.99 7.32
CA LEU A 107 -13.60 -6.83 6.45
C LEU A 107 -13.07 -7.11 5.05
N PHE A 108 -11.94 -7.80 4.96
CA PHE A 108 -11.30 -8.20 3.71
C PHE A 108 -10.74 -9.62 3.84
N ASP A 109 -10.71 -10.33 2.70
CA ASP A 109 -10.18 -11.69 2.61
C ASP A 109 -8.68 -11.66 2.30
N ALA A 110 -7.86 -11.61 3.34
CA ALA A 110 -6.41 -11.65 3.23
C ALA A 110 -5.81 -12.38 4.44
N PRO A 111 -4.92 -13.36 4.24
CA PRO A 111 -4.27 -14.06 5.34
C PRO A 111 -3.32 -13.12 6.08
N CYS A 112 -3.38 -13.18 7.42
CA CYS A 112 -2.48 -12.46 8.30
C CYS A 112 -1.46 -13.43 8.89
N GLU A 113 -0.18 -13.15 8.72
CA GLU A 113 0.91 -14.01 9.17
C GLU A 113 1.58 -13.42 10.43
N ALA A 114 2.04 -14.29 11.33
CA ALA A 114 2.70 -13.89 12.58
C ALA A 114 4.24 -13.80 12.40
N TRP A 115 4.71 -12.68 11.86
CA TRP A 115 6.15 -12.44 11.65
C TRP A 115 6.86 -11.95 12.91
N VAL A 116 8.21 -11.90 12.85
CA VAL A 116 9.08 -11.42 13.95
C VAL A 116 8.68 -10.01 14.42
N HIS A 117 8.31 -9.14 13.49
CA HIS A 117 7.88 -7.77 13.80
C HIS A 117 6.35 -7.63 13.97
N GLY A 118 5.67 -8.72 14.35
CA GLY A 118 4.24 -8.74 14.59
C GLY A 118 3.42 -9.20 13.38
N PRO A 119 2.08 -9.03 13.41
CA PRO A 119 1.17 -9.45 12.34
C PRO A 119 1.44 -8.73 11.02
N VAL A 120 1.40 -9.47 9.89
CA VAL A 120 1.72 -8.99 8.54
C VAL A 120 0.76 -9.57 7.50
N TYR A 121 0.24 -8.72 6.64
CA TYR A 121 -0.39 -9.07 5.38
C TYR A 121 0.68 -9.11 4.28
N ARG A 122 1.13 -10.30 3.88
CA ARG A 122 2.28 -10.50 2.97
C ARG A 122 2.16 -9.73 1.65
N ASN A 123 0.97 -9.71 1.03
CA ASN A 123 0.77 -9.02 -0.24
C ASN A 123 0.94 -7.50 -0.07
N VAL A 124 0.45 -6.93 1.02
CA VAL A 124 0.66 -5.52 1.37
C VAL A 124 2.14 -5.24 1.71
N TYR A 125 2.80 -6.17 2.42
CA TYR A 125 4.24 -6.04 2.67
C TYR A 125 5.03 -5.97 1.35
N ASN A 126 4.72 -6.81 0.38
CA ASN A 126 5.40 -6.82 -0.92
C ASN A 126 5.21 -5.51 -1.70
N LEU A 127 4.08 -4.81 -1.53
CA LEU A 127 3.84 -3.48 -2.13
C LEU A 127 4.81 -2.42 -1.59
N PHE A 128 5.06 -2.45 -0.28
CA PHE A 128 5.68 -1.33 0.41
C PHE A 128 7.05 -1.64 1.05
N ARG A 129 7.56 -2.87 0.92
CA ARG A 129 8.82 -3.31 1.57
C ARG A 129 10.04 -2.46 1.22
N ASP A 130 10.06 -1.86 0.03
CA ASP A 130 11.22 -1.07 -0.44
C ASP A 130 11.38 0.24 0.33
N PHE A 131 10.31 0.73 0.98
CA PHE A 131 10.38 1.88 1.89
C PHE A 131 11.06 1.56 3.22
N LYS A 132 11.15 0.27 3.60
CA LYS A 132 11.77 -0.17 4.86
C LYS A 132 11.10 0.48 6.08
N TYR A 133 11.78 1.42 6.73
CA TYR A 133 11.29 2.18 7.89
C TYR A 133 10.92 3.63 7.57
N ASN A 134 11.06 4.03 6.30
CA ASN A 134 10.68 5.38 5.88
C ASN A 134 9.17 5.46 5.62
N PRO A 135 8.59 6.67 5.66
CA PRO A 135 7.22 6.88 5.20
C PRO A 135 7.02 6.43 3.75
N ILE A 136 5.82 5.93 3.47
CA ILE A 136 5.41 5.55 2.12
C ILE A 136 5.09 6.85 1.36
N ASP A 137 6.12 7.42 0.74
CA ASP A 137 6.05 8.64 -0.04
C ASP A 137 6.68 8.39 -1.42
N ASP A 138 5.84 7.96 -2.36
CA ASP A 138 6.25 7.63 -3.73
C ASP A 138 5.09 7.93 -4.66
N ASP A 139 5.37 8.63 -5.75
CA ASP A 139 4.39 9.04 -6.77
C ASP A 139 3.66 7.85 -7.40
N ARG A 140 4.25 6.66 -7.39
CA ARG A 140 3.59 5.42 -7.86
C ARG A 140 2.33 5.08 -7.06
N PHE A 141 2.23 5.55 -5.83
CA PHE A 141 1.08 5.29 -4.95
C PHE A 141 0.11 6.49 -4.84
N VAL A 142 0.38 7.59 -5.57
CA VAL A 142 -0.57 8.72 -5.67
C VAL A 142 -1.96 8.23 -6.09
N PRO A 143 -2.11 7.36 -7.12
CA PRO A 143 -3.43 6.86 -7.50
C PRO A 143 -4.15 6.11 -6.38
N LEU A 144 -3.42 5.39 -5.53
CA LEU A 144 -4.00 4.73 -4.37
C LEU A 144 -4.39 5.75 -3.28
N LYS A 145 -3.53 6.74 -3.01
CA LYS A 145 -3.78 7.81 -2.03
C LYS A 145 -4.98 8.69 -2.44
N GLU A 146 -5.13 8.94 -3.74
CA GLU A 146 -6.20 9.77 -4.31
C GLU A 146 -7.42 8.96 -4.76
N SER A 147 -7.36 7.62 -4.69
CA SER A 147 -8.46 6.79 -5.12
C SER A 147 -9.66 6.98 -4.21
N ALA A 148 -10.81 7.27 -4.82
CA ALA A 148 -12.10 7.30 -4.14
C ALA A 148 -12.68 5.89 -3.99
N LEU A 149 -11.85 4.90 -3.60
CA LEU A 149 -12.35 3.56 -3.29
C LEU A 149 -13.28 3.68 -2.07
N PRO A 150 -14.59 3.42 -2.22
CA PRO A 150 -15.52 3.66 -1.13
C PRO A 150 -15.38 2.58 -0.07
N LEU A 151 -15.26 3.00 1.19
CA LEU A 151 -15.55 2.15 2.33
C LEU A 151 -17.05 2.15 2.59
N THR A 152 -17.59 1.00 3.03
CA THR A 152 -18.96 0.99 3.58
C THR A 152 -19.00 1.85 4.84
N PRO A 153 -20.16 2.38 5.26
CA PRO A 153 -20.28 3.16 6.49
C PRO A 153 -19.74 2.42 7.73
N GLU A 154 -20.01 1.11 7.81
CA GLU A 154 -19.54 0.25 8.91
C GLU A 154 -18.02 0.10 8.90
N ALA A 155 -17.43 -0.13 7.71
CA ALA A 155 -15.98 -0.22 7.57
C ALA A 155 -15.32 1.11 7.95
N LYS A 156 -15.87 2.22 7.47
CA LYS A 156 -15.36 3.56 7.77
C LYS A 156 -15.38 3.84 9.28
N GLU A 157 -16.48 3.53 9.95
CA GLU A 157 -16.61 3.72 11.41
C GLU A 157 -15.52 2.97 12.18
N VAL A 158 -15.25 1.70 11.81
CA VAL A 158 -14.20 0.91 12.46
C VAL A 158 -12.82 1.46 12.15
N VAL A 159 -12.56 1.84 10.90
CA VAL A 159 -11.27 2.44 10.51
C VAL A 159 -11.04 3.73 11.31
N ASP A 160 -12.01 4.64 11.35
CA ASP A 160 -11.90 5.89 12.10
C ASP A 160 -11.58 5.64 13.58
N ARG A 161 -12.29 4.73 14.26
CA ARG A 161 -12.02 4.38 15.66
C ARG A 161 -10.59 3.85 15.88
N VAL A 162 -10.12 3.00 14.96
CA VAL A 162 -8.75 2.47 15.05
C VAL A 162 -7.72 3.58 14.81
N LEU A 163 -7.95 4.47 13.85
CA LEU A 163 -7.05 5.59 13.58
C LEU A 163 -7.04 6.60 14.73
N ASP A 164 -8.19 6.90 15.34
CA ASP A 164 -8.29 7.76 16.53
C ASP A 164 -7.52 7.18 17.72
N THR A 165 -7.51 5.85 17.87
CA THR A 165 -6.85 5.17 18.99
C THR A 165 -5.36 4.95 18.74
N PHE A 166 -4.99 4.53 17.55
CA PHE A 166 -3.65 4.01 17.23
C PHE A 166 -2.89 4.82 16.18
N GLY A 167 -3.55 5.72 15.45
CA GLY A 167 -2.96 6.43 14.31
C GLY A 167 -1.79 7.36 14.67
N MET A 168 -1.72 7.81 15.92
CA MET A 168 -0.61 8.63 16.42
C MET A 168 0.61 7.83 16.88
N TYR A 169 0.51 6.49 16.98
CA TYR A 169 1.62 5.67 17.45
C TYR A 169 2.57 5.29 16.31
N SER A 170 3.86 5.30 16.61
CA SER A 170 4.86 4.78 15.69
C SER A 170 4.71 3.26 15.50
N GLY A 171 5.18 2.76 14.35
CA GLY A 171 5.17 1.32 14.08
C GLY A 171 5.85 0.48 15.17
N LYS A 172 6.91 1.00 15.81
CA LYS A 172 7.59 0.31 16.92
C LYS A 172 6.75 0.25 18.19
N VAL A 173 5.98 1.26 18.51
CA VAL A 173 5.04 1.22 19.63
C VAL A 173 3.95 0.19 19.35
N LEU A 174 3.35 0.22 18.15
CA LEU A 174 2.34 -0.75 17.75
C LEU A 174 2.88 -2.19 17.72
N GLU A 175 4.10 -2.41 17.25
CA GLU A 175 4.80 -3.70 17.33
C GLU A 175 4.87 -4.19 18.77
N SER A 176 5.32 -3.34 19.70
CA SER A 176 5.41 -3.68 21.13
C SER A 176 4.05 -4.03 21.76
N ILE A 177 2.95 -3.42 21.29
CA ILE A 177 1.60 -3.73 21.77
C ILE A 177 1.16 -5.08 21.19
N THR A 178 1.26 -5.29 19.89
CA THR A 178 0.84 -6.55 19.24
C THR A 178 1.58 -7.77 19.75
N HIS A 179 2.85 -7.63 20.18
CA HIS A 179 3.64 -8.72 20.75
C HIS A 179 3.16 -9.19 22.13
N LYS A 180 2.25 -8.49 22.76
CA LYS A 180 1.63 -8.85 24.04
C LYS A 180 0.24 -9.47 23.87
N GLU A 181 -0.28 -9.51 22.65
CA GLU A 181 -1.63 -9.97 22.34
C GLU A 181 -1.66 -11.48 22.07
N LEU A 182 -2.71 -12.13 22.55
CA LEU A 182 -2.88 -13.57 22.44
C LEU A 182 -2.81 -14.09 21.00
N PRO A 183 -3.43 -13.46 20.00
CA PRO A 183 -3.38 -14.00 18.63
C PRO A 183 -1.96 -14.13 18.09
N TRP A 184 -1.09 -13.14 18.34
CA TRP A 184 0.31 -13.21 17.92
C TRP A 184 1.12 -14.19 18.77
N LEU A 185 0.95 -14.17 20.08
CA LEU A 185 1.64 -15.09 21.00
C LEU A 185 1.30 -16.54 20.70
N ASP A 186 0.02 -16.85 20.47
CA ASP A 186 -0.42 -18.22 20.19
C ASP A 186 0.07 -18.70 18.82
N ALA A 187 0.02 -17.85 17.78
CA ALA A 187 0.52 -18.18 16.45
C ALA A 187 2.04 -18.43 16.44
N ARG A 188 2.78 -17.86 17.41
CA ARG A 188 4.23 -18.03 17.53
C ARG A 188 4.67 -19.07 18.55
N LYS A 189 3.77 -19.82 19.12
CA LYS A 189 4.14 -20.91 20.03
C LYS A 189 5.03 -21.93 19.32
N GLY A 190 6.22 -22.17 19.89
CA GLY A 190 7.20 -23.12 19.35
C GLY A 190 8.17 -22.57 18.32
N PHE A 191 8.03 -21.30 17.92
CA PHE A 191 9.00 -20.62 17.07
C PHE A 191 10.08 -19.93 17.90
N LEU A 192 11.30 -19.87 17.38
CA LEU A 192 12.36 -19.04 17.94
C LEU A 192 12.00 -17.53 17.77
N PRO A 193 12.54 -16.64 18.62
CA PRO A 193 12.21 -15.21 18.58
C PRO A 193 12.45 -14.55 17.22
N ASP A 194 13.47 -14.98 16.48
CA ASP A 194 13.89 -14.47 15.17
C ASP A 194 13.42 -15.32 13.99
N GLU A 195 12.72 -16.42 14.25
CA GLU A 195 12.22 -17.32 13.22
C GLU A 195 10.96 -16.72 12.54
N THR A 196 10.96 -16.66 11.22
CA THR A 196 9.79 -16.21 10.46
C THR A 196 8.72 -17.30 10.46
N SER A 197 7.58 -17.01 11.06
CA SER A 197 6.40 -17.86 10.99
C SER A 197 5.66 -17.58 9.67
N HIS A 198 5.20 -18.64 9.02
CA HIS A 198 4.30 -18.60 7.88
C HIS A 198 2.87 -19.04 8.25
N ALA A 199 2.59 -19.14 9.54
CA ALA A 199 1.27 -19.49 10.07
C ALA A 199 0.34 -18.28 10.11
#